data_03e335d00563a7ab0bad97cfe21eb85a
#
_entry.id   03e335d00563a7ab0bad97cfe21eb85a
#
_cell.length_a   1.000
_cell.length_b   1.000
_cell.length_c   1.000
_cell.angle_alpha   90.00
_cell.angle_beta   90.00
_cell.angle_gamma   90.00
#
_symmetry.space_group_name_H-M   'P 1'
#
loop_
_entity.id
_entity.type
_entity.pdbx_description
1 polymer ?
#
loop_
_entity_poly.entity_id
_entity_poly.type
_entity_poly.pdbx_seq_one_letter_code
_entity_poly.pdbx_strand_id
1 'polypeptide(L)'
;MKVYDEEIAKIKTQCQNGVPLFIDRAWESVKKEELLLRMDAALELGGSGLPAVGALGFTTDASLVEETKHTLIGEELAACSMDQPYARITLLRLNEKMIRKAEEEKSLYLLLRDMEYVRYRLHLKGCLLRVSSAKEREVLRISKQAVADGISFAGIAKAYEAAYRSFPQVEAVQTIFVTEPAFAYDKLRTSARRMEQITQSFEHIYESLTMDCSQCGSKAVCDEIEGLRALHFAQVKKGGSGA
;
A
#
# COMPACT_ATOMS: atom_id res chain seq x y z
N MET A 1 11.74 -6.03 8.97
CA MET A 1 10.85 -4.98 8.42
C MET A 1 11.47 -3.57 8.45
N LYS A 2 12.60 -3.37 9.14
CA LYS A 2 13.27 -2.05 9.28
C LYS A 2 13.56 -1.31 7.97
N VAL A 3 13.64 -2.04 6.88
CA VAL A 3 13.91 -1.51 5.52
C VAL A 3 12.84 -0.53 5.02
N TYR A 4 11.61 -0.58 5.56
CA TYR A 4 10.54 0.37 5.21
C TYR A 4 10.49 1.58 6.15
N ASP A 5 11.14 1.51 7.32
CA ASP A 5 10.93 2.44 8.42
C ASP A 5 11.29 3.89 8.03
N GLU A 6 12.37 4.06 7.24
CA GLU A 6 12.78 5.38 6.75
C GLU A 6 11.71 6.01 5.84
N GLU A 7 11.16 5.24 4.89
CA GLU A 7 10.13 5.75 3.97
C GLU A 7 8.81 6.00 4.70
N ILE A 8 8.45 5.14 5.67
CA ILE A 8 7.29 5.35 6.53
C ILE A 8 7.44 6.64 7.34
N ALA A 9 8.62 6.91 7.91
CA ALA A 9 8.88 8.14 8.65
C ALA A 9 8.78 9.39 7.75
N LYS A 10 9.31 9.33 6.52
CA LYS A 10 9.17 10.41 5.52
C LYS A 10 7.69 10.68 5.20
N ILE A 11 6.90 9.64 4.93
CA ILE A 11 5.47 9.75 4.64
C ILE A 11 4.72 10.36 5.82
N LYS A 12 4.97 9.87 7.04
CA LYS A 12 4.34 10.42 8.24
C LYS A 12 4.63 11.90 8.45
N THR A 13 5.87 12.31 8.20
CA THR A 13 6.25 13.74 8.27
C THR A 13 5.52 14.56 7.22
N GLN A 14 5.39 14.06 5.98
CA GLN A 14 4.65 14.75 4.92
C GLN A 14 3.15 14.84 5.21
N CYS A 15 2.59 13.84 5.89
CA CYS A 15 1.16 13.68 6.13
C CYS A 15 0.73 14.05 7.56
N GLN A 16 1.57 14.76 8.34
CA GLN A 16 1.31 15.07 9.74
C GLN A 16 0.04 15.91 9.99
N ASN A 17 -0.39 16.69 9.00
CA ASN A 17 -1.56 17.58 9.11
C ASN A 17 -2.88 16.88 8.72
N GLY A 18 -2.89 15.57 8.58
CA GLY A 18 -4.09 14.82 8.26
C GLY A 18 -5.14 14.89 9.37
N VAL A 19 -6.39 15.15 8.99
CA VAL A 19 -7.53 15.15 9.91
C VAL A 19 -7.98 13.71 10.17
N PRO A 20 -8.18 13.29 11.42
CA PRO A 20 -8.66 11.96 11.74
C PRO A 20 -10.04 11.68 11.14
N LEU A 21 -10.20 10.50 10.59
CA LEU A 21 -11.47 9.98 10.08
C LEU A 21 -12.08 9.02 11.12
N PHE A 22 -13.34 9.24 11.43
CA PHE A 22 -14.09 8.41 12.39
C PHE A 22 -15.33 7.85 11.70
N ILE A 23 -15.52 6.55 11.78
CA ILE A 23 -16.74 5.89 11.33
C ILE A 23 -16.88 4.54 12.04
N ASP A 24 -18.12 4.17 12.35
CA ASP A 24 -18.44 2.91 13.01
C ASP A 24 -18.64 1.77 12.03
N ARG A 25 -18.90 2.08 10.75
CA ARG A 25 -19.27 1.08 9.76
C ARG A 25 -18.37 1.13 8.53
N ALA A 26 -17.88 -0.07 8.13
CA ALA A 26 -17.19 -0.25 6.85
C ALA A 26 -18.15 -0.05 5.68
N TRP A 27 -17.63 0.49 4.55
CA TRP A 27 -18.38 0.48 3.29
C TRP A 27 -18.59 -0.95 2.81
N GLU A 28 -19.71 -1.20 2.15
CA GLU A 28 -20.12 -2.52 1.69
C GLU A 28 -19.12 -3.10 0.68
N SER A 29 -18.67 -4.32 0.93
CA SER A 29 -17.84 -5.08 -0.02
C SER A 29 -18.71 -6.02 -0.86
N VAL A 30 -18.32 -6.19 -2.12
CA VAL A 30 -18.99 -7.05 -3.09
C VAL A 30 -18.07 -8.19 -3.54
N LYS A 31 -18.64 -9.30 -4.05
CA LYS A 31 -17.83 -10.48 -4.44
C LYS A 31 -17.03 -10.29 -5.72
N LYS A 32 -17.44 -9.37 -6.57
CA LYS A 32 -16.82 -9.11 -7.88
C LYS A 32 -16.69 -7.61 -8.10
N GLU A 33 -15.63 -7.23 -8.80
CA GLU A 33 -15.44 -5.87 -9.26
C GLU A 33 -16.60 -5.44 -10.17
N GLU A 34 -17.10 -4.24 -9.93
CA GLU A 34 -18.12 -3.61 -10.78
C GLU A 34 -17.43 -2.76 -11.84
N LEU A 35 -17.81 -2.95 -13.12
CA LEU A 35 -17.33 -2.10 -14.19
C LEU A 35 -18.02 -0.75 -14.15
N LEU A 36 -17.29 0.30 -13.73
CA LEU A 36 -17.77 1.65 -13.76
C LEU A 36 -17.28 2.37 -15.02
N LEU A 37 -18.21 2.68 -15.92
CA LEU A 37 -17.92 3.56 -17.05
C LEU A 37 -17.74 5.00 -16.56
N ARG A 38 -17.01 5.84 -17.32
CA ARG A 38 -16.78 7.23 -16.93
C ARG A 38 -18.10 8.02 -16.80
N MET A 39 -19.09 7.74 -17.64
CA MET A 39 -20.41 8.38 -17.59
C MET A 39 -21.20 8.03 -16.33
N ASP A 40 -20.93 6.90 -15.70
CA ASP A 40 -21.60 6.45 -14.48
C ASP A 40 -20.86 6.89 -13.22
N ALA A 41 -19.61 7.37 -13.37
CA ALA A 41 -18.81 7.87 -12.27
C ALA A 41 -19.27 9.27 -11.86
N ALA A 42 -19.33 9.50 -10.55
CA ALA A 42 -19.39 10.84 -9.99
C ALA A 42 -17.97 11.39 -9.79
N LEU A 43 -17.02 10.52 -9.42
CA LEU A 43 -15.65 10.89 -9.12
C LEU A 43 -14.66 9.98 -9.86
N GLU A 44 -13.56 10.56 -10.34
CA GLU A 44 -12.38 9.85 -10.85
C GLU A 44 -11.11 10.45 -10.21
N LEU A 45 -10.77 9.95 -9.04
CA LEU A 45 -9.64 10.44 -8.25
C LEU A 45 -8.32 9.89 -8.80
N GLY A 46 -7.37 10.77 -9.09
CA GLY A 46 -6.08 10.42 -9.68
C GLY A 46 -6.11 10.04 -11.16
N GLY A 47 -7.26 10.26 -11.84
CA GLY A 47 -7.43 10.05 -13.27
C GLY A 47 -6.88 11.18 -14.14
N SER A 48 -7.09 11.07 -15.47
CA SER A 48 -6.90 12.16 -16.44
C SER A 48 -5.56 12.93 -16.34
N GLY A 49 -4.46 12.24 -16.06
CA GLY A 49 -3.13 12.88 -15.93
C GLY A 49 -2.86 13.55 -14.58
N LEU A 50 -3.83 13.55 -13.68
CA LEU A 50 -3.64 14.07 -12.33
C LEU A 50 -2.71 13.20 -11.49
N PRO A 51 -2.07 13.76 -10.45
CA PRO A 51 -1.31 12.99 -9.48
C PRO A 51 -2.16 11.86 -8.89
N ALA A 52 -1.56 10.66 -8.87
CA ALA A 52 -2.17 9.47 -8.32
C ALA A 52 -1.09 8.64 -7.64
N VAL A 53 -1.26 8.33 -6.35
CA VAL A 53 -0.28 7.54 -5.58
C VAL A 53 -1.01 6.48 -4.76
N GLY A 54 -0.54 5.24 -4.86
CA GLY A 54 -0.94 4.13 -3.99
C GLY A 54 0.28 3.49 -3.37
N ALA A 55 0.29 3.30 -2.05
CA ALA A 55 1.42 2.67 -1.37
C ALA A 55 0.97 1.76 -0.23
N LEU A 56 1.74 0.71 -0.02
CA LEU A 56 1.63 -0.18 1.13
C LEU A 56 3.01 -0.33 1.77
N GLY A 57 3.10 -0.02 3.04
CA GLY A 57 4.33 -0.12 3.83
C GLY A 57 4.14 -1.03 5.04
N PHE A 58 5.22 -1.68 5.45
CA PHE A 58 5.22 -2.65 6.54
C PHE A 58 6.27 -2.28 7.59
N THR A 59 5.92 -2.33 8.85
CA THR A 59 6.85 -2.13 9.96
C THR A 59 6.54 -3.04 11.13
N THR A 60 7.52 -3.30 11.97
CA THR A 60 7.32 -3.89 13.30
C THR A 60 7.52 -2.86 14.41
N ASP A 61 7.81 -1.60 14.04
CA ASP A 61 8.06 -0.51 14.98
C ASP A 61 6.75 0.17 15.39
N ALA A 62 6.39 0.02 16.66
CA ALA A 62 5.20 0.65 17.23
C ALA A 62 5.28 2.18 17.28
N SER A 63 6.47 2.79 17.23
CA SER A 63 6.61 4.26 17.20
C SER A 63 6.22 4.84 15.83
N LEU A 64 6.35 4.04 14.76
CA LEU A 64 5.96 4.43 13.41
C LEU A 64 4.47 4.22 13.14
N VAL A 65 3.91 3.11 13.62
CA VAL A 65 2.47 2.78 13.48
C VAL A 65 1.95 2.37 14.85
N GLU A 66 1.61 3.35 15.67
CA GLU A 66 1.25 3.17 17.08
C GLU A 66 -0.07 2.43 17.24
N GLU A 67 -1.09 2.91 16.56
CA GLU A 67 -2.46 2.39 16.64
C GLU A 67 -3.14 2.38 15.25
N THR A 68 -4.29 1.71 15.18
CA THR A 68 -5.14 1.78 14.00
C THR A 68 -5.83 3.13 13.95
N LYS A 69 -5.55 3.88 12.86
CA LYS A 69 -6.21 5.16 12.59
C LYS A 69 -6.22 5.46 11.10
N HIS A 70 -7.17 6.28 10.71
CA HIS A 70 -7.32 6.74 9.35
C HIS A 70 -7.34 8.26 9.33
N THR A 71 -6.71 8.86 8.32
CA THR A 71 -6.61 10.33 8.19
C THR A 71 -6.85 10.78 6.77
N LEU A 72 -7.30 12.02 6.62
CA LEU A 72 -7.53 12.69 5.35
C LEU A 72 -6.79 14.03 5.31
N ILE A 73 -6.15 14.30 4.19
CA ILE A 73 -5.57 15.60 3.84
C ILE A 73 -6.31 16.10 2.60
N GLY A 74 -7.08 17.17 2.75
CA GLY A 74 -7.95 17.72 1.71
C GLY A 74 -9.43 17.43 1.94
N GLU A 75 -10.18 17.31 0.86
CA GLU A 75 -11.64 17.22 0.89
C GLU A 75 -12.15 15.78 0.98
N GLU A 76 -13.26 15.59 1.69
CA GLU A 76 -14.02 14.32 1.73
C GLU A 76 -14.73 14.10 0.38
N LEU A 77 -15.04 12.85 0.05
CA LEU A 77 -15.63 12.44 -1.24
C LEU A 77 -16.83 13.28 -1.66
N ALA A 78 -17.69 13.65 -0.71
CA ALA A 78 -18.89 14.48 -0.98
C ALA A 78 -18.55 15.90 -1.47
N ALA A 79 -17.35 16.41 -1.17
CA ALA A 79 -16.89 17.74 -1.57
C ALA A 79 -15.93 17.71 -2.77
N CYS A 80 -15.40 16.52 -3.12
CA CYS A 80 -14.47 16.37 -4.23
C CYS A 80 -15.09 16.72 -5.58
N SER A 81 -14.31 17.35 -6.45
CA SER A 81 -14.66 17.50 -7.87
C SER A 81 -14.53 16.19 -8.63
N MET A 82 -15.17 16.08 -9.82
CA MET A 82 -15.15 14.86 -10.62
C MET A 82 -13.74 14.35 -10.89
N ASP A 83 -12.81 15.23 -11.27
CA ASP A 83 -11.41 14.91 -11.50
C ASP A 83 -10.56 15.61 -10.42
N GLN A 84 -9.94 14.83 -9.53
CA GLN A 84 -9.15 15.32 -8.39
C GLN A 84 -7.86 14.51 -8.22
N PRO A 85 -6.74 15.13 -7.77
CA PRO A 85 -5.56 14.38 -7.35
C PRO A 85 -5.92 13.41 -6.23
N TYR A 86 -5.14 12.33 -6.11
CA TYR A 86 -5.45 11.30 -5.12
C TYR A 86 -4.21 10.58 -4.64
N ALA A 87 -4.18 10.29 -3.34
CA ALA A 87 -3.30 9.27 -2.80
C ALA A 87 -4.00 8.45 -1.73
N ARG A 88 -3.66 7.17 -1.67
CA ARG A 88 -3.95 6.27 -0.57
C ARG A 88 -2.70 5.55 -0.12
N ILE A 89 -2.29 5.81 1.09
CA ILE A 89 -1.15 5.18 1.72
C ILE A 89 -1.69 4.29 2.85
N THR A 90 -1.30 3.02 2.82
CA THR A 90 -1.62 2.09 3.90
C THR A 90 -0.32 1.66 4.58
N LEU A 91 -0.27 1.79 5.88
CA LEU A 91 0.87 1.40 6.72
C LEU A 91 0.40 0.32 7.70
N LEU A 92 1.06 -0.83 7.68
CA LEU A 92 0.73 -1.97 8.51
C LEU A 92 1.81 -2.21 9.56
N ARG A 93 1.41 -2.23 10.85
CA ARG A 93 2.28 -2.77 11.88
C ARG A 93 2.03 -4.26 12.00
N LEU A 94 3.12 -5.02 11.91
CA LEU A 94 3.13 -6.47 11.95
C LEU A 94 3.73 -6.96 13.26
N ASN A 95 3.22 -8.09 13.76
CA ASN A 95 3.75 -8.76 14.93
C ASN A 95 5.19 -9.27 14.68
N GLU A 96 6.15 -8.74 15.43
CA GLU A 96 7.58 -9.03 15.21
C GLU A 96 7.92 -10.51 15.32
N LYS A 97 7.32 -11.24 16.29
CA LYS A 97 7.59 -12.68 16.49
C LYS A 97 7.10 -13.49 15.31
N MET A 98 5.91 -13.15 14.78
CA MET A 98 5.33 -13.84 13.62
C MET A 98 6.11 -13.55 12.34
N ILE A 99 6.64 -12.33 12.20
CA ILE A 99 7.48 -11.95 11.05
C ILE A 99 8.82 -12.69 11.10
N ARG A 100 9.48 -12.76 12.27
CA ARG A 100 10.72 -13.55 12.42
C ARG A 100 10.49 -15.02 12.08
N LYS A 101 9.38 -15.60 12.51
CA LYS A 101 9.01 -16.96 12.13
C LYS A 101 8.82 -17.11 10.62
N ALA A 102 8.13 -16.18 9.97
CA ALA A 102 7.96 -16.20 8.52
C ALA A 102 9.30 -16.05 7.75
N GLU A 103 10.25 -15.28 8.29
CA GLU A 103 11.61 -15.17 7.76
C GLU A 103 12.36 -16.52 7.87
N GLU A 104 12.32 -17.17 9.03
CA GLU A 104 12.93 -18.50 9.26
C GLU A 104 12.33 -19.57 8.35
N GLU A 105 11.00 -19.55 8.15
CA GLU A 105 10.26 -20.45 7.28
C GLU A 105 10.36 -20.09 5.78
N LYS A 106 11.04 -18.99 5.44
CA LYS A 106 11.15 -18.45 4.07
C LYS A 106 9.79 -18.16 3.42
N SER A 107 8.79 -17.82 4.21
CA SER A 107 7.43 -17.52 3.75
C SER A 107 7.11 -16.02 3.79
N LEU A 108 8.04 -15.17 4.26
CA LEU A 108 7.80 -13.74 4.44
C LEU A 108 7.34 -13.06 3.14
N TYR A 109 8.00 -13.34 2.02
CA TYR A 109 7.60 -12.74 0.74
C TYR A 109 6.15 -13.08 0.37
N LEU A 110 5.76 -14.36 0.50
CA LEU A 110 4.39 -14.80 0.20
C LEU A 110 3.37 -14.07 1.08
N LEU A 111 3.69 -13.87 2.36
CA LEU A 111 2.86 -13.14 3.30
C LEU A 111 2.70 -11.66 2.88
N LEU A 112 3.80 -10.97 2.58
CA LEU A 112 3.75 -9.56 2.15
C LEU A 112 3.00 -9.40 0.84
N ARG A 113 3.21 -10.33 -0.11
CA ARG A 113 2.49 -10.38 -1.39
C ARG A 113 0.99 -10.59 -1.18
N ASP A 114 0.58 -11.49 -0.31
CA ASP A 114 -0.84 -11.72 -0.03
C ASP A 114 -1.50 -10.49 0.58
N MET A 115 -0.80 -9.75 1.46
CA MET A 115 -1.26 -8.46 1.98
C MET A 115 -1.34 -7.40 0.86
N GLU A 116 -0.37 -7.37 -0.06
CA GLU A 116 -0.40 -6.47 -1.22
C GLU A 116 -1.62 -6.76 -2.11
N TYR A 117 -1.98 -8.04 -2.28
CA TYR A 117 -3.12 -8.44 -3.09
C TYR A 117 -4.49 -8.03 -2.51
N VAL A 118 -4.57 -7.57 -1.26
CA VAL A 118 -5.82 -7.03 -0.70
C VAL A 118 -6.39 -5.93 -1.59
N ARG A 119 -5.55 -5.02 -2.11
CA ARG A 119 -5.98 -3.92 -2.98
C ARG A 119 -6.56 -4.37 -4.34
N TYR A 120 -6.32 -5.62 -4.76
CA TYR A 120 -6.86 -6.19 -5.98
C TYR A 120 -8.05 -7.12 -5.74
N ARG A 121 -8.21 -7.62 -4.51
CA ARG A 121 -9.25 -8.59 -4.14
C ARG A 121 -10.42 -7.96 -3.38
N LEU A 122 -10.20 -6.82 -2.74
CA LEU A 122 -11.25 -6.10 -2.03
C LEU A 122 -12.02 -5.23 -3.02
N HIS A 123 -13.20 -5.69 -3.40
CA HIS A 123 -14.11 -4.94 -4.25
C HIS A 123 -15.14 -4.24 -3.37
N LEU A 124 -15.28 -2.93 -3.53
CA LEU A 124 -16.23 -2.10 -2.80
C LEU A 124 -17.38 -1.71 -3.71
N LYS A 125 -18.60 -1.80 -3.21
CA LYS A 125 -19.81 -1.47 -3.97
C LYS A 125 -19.76 -0.07 -4.56
N GLY A 126 -19.96 0.04 -5.86
CA GLY A 126 -19.91 1.29 -6.58
C GLY A 126 -18.53 1.95 -6.66
N CYS A 127 -17.45 1.19 -6.39
CA CYS A 127 -16.07 1.65 -6.50
C CYS A 127 -15.29 0.77 -7.48
N LEU A 128 -14.48 1.42 -8.31
CA LEU A 128 -13.49 0.77 -9.16
C LEU A 128 -12.11 1.29 -8.79
N LEU A 129 -11.30 0.44 -8.19
CA LEU A 129 -9.90 0.73 -7.91
C LEU A 129 -9.03 0.22 -9.05
N ARG A 130 -8.22 1.09 -9.62
CA ARG A 130 -7.24 0.74 -10.65
C ARG A 130 -5.83 1.00 -10.17
N VAL A 131 -5.02 -0.03 -10.17
CA VAL A 131 -3.58 0.07 -9.93
C VAL A 131 -2.87 -0.09 -11.28
N SER A 132 -1.99 0.83 -11.62
CA SER A 132 -1.22 0.74 -12.86
C SER A 132 -0.12 -0.32 -12.78
N SER A 133 0.49 -0.65 -13.92
CA SER A 133 1.67 -1.52 -13.98
C SER A 133 2.85 -0.99 -13.14
N ALA A 134 2.91 0.32 -12.96
CA ALA A 134 3.88 0.98 -12.07
C ALA A 134 3.47 0.94 -10.60
N LYS A 135 2.59 0.05 -10.19
CA LYS A 135 2.05 -0.26 -8.85
C LYS A 135 1.91 0.92 -7.85
N GLU A 136 2.80 1.91 -7.87
CA GLU A 136 2.70 3.13 -7.05
C GLU A 136 1.66 4.13 -7.55
N ARG A 137 1.01 3.86 -8.70
CA ARG A 137 -0.09 4.68 -9.22
C ARG A 137 -1.42 3.98 -9.00
N GLU A 138 -2.28 4.59 -8.22
CA GLU A 138 -3.61 4.11 -7.89
C GLU A 138 -4.68 5.16 -8.24
N VAL A 139 -5.70 4.77 -8.99
CA VAL A 139 -6.84 5.60 -9.38
C VAL A 139 -8.11 5.01 -8.79
N LEU A 140 -8.94 5.84 -8.19
CA LEU A 140 -10.21 5.44 -7.61
C LEU A 140 -11.37 6.09 -8.37
N ARG A 141 -12.26 5.30 -8.97
CA ARG A 141 -13.49 5.76 -9.58
C ARG A 141 -14.67 5.37 -8.71
N ILE A 142 -15.59 6.32 -8.47
CA ILE A 142 -16.75 6.13 -7.60
C ILE A 142 -18.01 6.45 -8.37
N SER A 143 -19.02 5.57 -8.29
CA SER A 143 -20.30 5.72 -8.98
C SER A 143 -21.15 6.83 -8.36
N LYS A 144 -22.06 7.42 -9.17
CA LYS A 144 -23.06 8.38 -8.72
C LYS A 144 -23.93 7.79 -7.59
N GLN A 145 -24.28 6.50 -7.71
CA GLN A 145 -25.09 5.82 -6.70
C GLN A 145 -24.34 5.70 -5.37
N ALA A 146 -23.05 5.32 -5.38
CA ALA A 146 -22.28 5.20 -4.16
C ALA A 146 -22.13 6.55 -3.42
N VAL A 147 -21.97 7.65 -4.17
CA VAL A 147 -21.95 9.00 -3.58
C VAL A 147 -23.32 9.34 -2.97
N ALA A 148 -24.43 9.03 -3.67
CA ALA A 148 -25.79 9.23 -3.16
C ALA A 148 -26.08 8.38 -1.92
N ASP A 149 -25.52 7.18 -1.84
CA ASP A 149 -25.63 6.25 -0.69
C ASP A 149 -24.73 6.65 0.48
N GLY A 150 -23.92 7.72 0.33
CA GLY A 150 -23.11 8.29 1.41
C GLY A 150 -21.75 7.61 1.60
N ILE A 151 -21.12 7.11 0.55
CA ILE A 151 -19.74 6.62 0.61
C ILE A 151 -18.80 7.71 1.14
N SER A 152 -17.83 7.31 1.97
CA SER A 152 -16.83 8.20 2.56
C SER A 152 -15.46 7.54 2.59
N PHE A 153 -14.39 8.33 2.69
CA PHE A 153 -13.05 7.81 2.90
C PHE A 153 -12.95 7.00 4.19
N ALA A 154 -13.65 7.41 5.23
CA ALA A 154 -13.71 6.66 6.48
C ALA A 154 -14.30 5.25 6.26
N GLY A 155 -15.41 5.12 5.51
CA GLY A 155 -16.02 3.84 5.19
C GLY A 155 -15.12 2.95 4.34
N ILE A 156 -14.42 3.52 3.36
CA ILE A 156 -13.41 2.82 2.55
C ILE A 156 -12.26 2.34 3.42
N ALA A 157 -11.70 3.23 4.27
CA ALA A 157 -10.61 2.89 5.18
C ALA A 157 -10.98 1.72 6.11
N LYS A 158 -12.20 1.74 6.65
CA LYS A 158 -12.69 0.69 7.53
C LYS A 158 -12.84 -0.67 6.83
N ALA A 159 -13.23 -0.67 5.57
CA ALA A 159 -13.29 -1.88 4.76
C ALA A 159 -11.87 -2.46 4.53
N TYR A 160 -10.89 -1.62 4.21
CA TYR A 160 -9.49 -2.04 4.11
C TYR A 160 -8.92 -2.50 5.45
N GLU A 161 -9.20 -1.80 6.54
CA GLU A 161 -8.82 -2.22 7.89
C GLU A 161 -9.32 -3.64 8.18
N ALA A 162 -10.61 -3.92 7.93
CA ALA A 162 -11.18 -5.24 8.15
C ALA A 162 -10.48 -6.32 7.31
N ALA A 163 -10.17 -6.02 6.05
CA ALA A 163 -9.47 -6.94 5.16
C ALA A 163 -8.03 -7.20 5.64
N TYR A 164 -7.27 -6.18 6.05
CA TYR A 164 -5.92 -6.37 6.58
C TYR A 164 -5.91 -7.06 7.94
N ARG A 165 -6.87 -6.78 8.79
CA ARG A 165 -6.99 -7.46 10.10
C ARG A 165 -7.37 -8.93 10.01
N SER A 166 -7.78 -9.43 8.85
CA SER A 166 -7.94 -10.87 8.62
C SER A 166 -6.61 -11.63 8.64
N PHE A 167 -5.48 -10.94 8.49
CA PHE A 167 -4.15 -11.50 8.66
C PHE A 167 -3.75 -11.45 10.14
N PRO A 168 -3.51 -12.60 10.80
CA PRO A 168 -3.19 -12.62 12.24
C PRO A 168 -1.88 -11.89 12.58
N GLN A 169 -1.02 -11.63 11.59
CA GLN A 169 0.21 -10.88 11.75
C GLN A 169 -0.01 -9.38 11.91
N VAL A 170 -1.17 -8.85 11.51
CA VAL A 170 -1.44 -7.40 11.50
C VAL A 170 -1.93 -6.92 12.87
N GLU A 171 -1.17 -6.07 13.53
CA GLU A 171 -1.49 -5.47 14.82
C GLU A 171 -2.15 -4.08 14.72
N ALA A 172 -1.75 -3.29 13.72
CA ALA A 172 -2.36 -1.97 13.48
C ALA A 172 -2.36 -1.62 11.99
N VAL A 173 -3.36 -0.83 11.60
CA VAL A 173 -3.57 -0.37 10.21
C VAL A 173 -3.72 1.14 10.23
N GLN A 174 -2.85 1.85 9.54
CA GLN A 174 -3.02 3.28 9.27
C GLN A 174 -3.28 3.49 7.79
N THR A 175 -4.35 4.22 7.47
CA THR A 175 -4.66 4.61 6.09
C THR A 175 -4.71 6.13 6.02
N ILE A 176 -3.96 6.69 5.08
CA ILE A 176 -3.88 8.12 4.83
C ILE A 176 -4.43 8.37 3.43
N PHE A 177 -5.47 9.17 3.32
CA PHE A 177 -5.97 9.67 2.04
C PHE A 177 -5.49 11.10 1.82
N VAL A 178 -5.18 11.43 0.58
CA VAL A 178 -4.81 12.78 0.17
C VAL A 178 -5.59 13.14 -1.08
N THR A 179 -6.34 14.24 -0.99
CA THR A 179 -7.09 14.84 -2.09
C THR A 179 -6.73 16.32 -2.28
N GLU A 180 -5.87 16.88 -1.42
CA GLU A 180 -5.41 18.27 -1.47
C GLU A 180 -4.62 18.55 -2.75
N PRO A 181 -5.11 19.44 -3.66
CA PRO A 181 -4.42 19.69 -4.94
C PRO A 181 -3.01 20.24 -4.80
N ALA A 182 -2.74 21.03 -3.75
CA ALA A 182 -1.43 21.63 -3.50
C ALA A 182 -0.45 20.71 -2.78
N PHE A 183 -0.83 19.45 -2.53
CA PHE A 183 0.03 18.50 -1.84
C PHE A 183 1.25 18.07 -2.69
N ALA A 184 2.37 17.77 -2.04
CA ALA A 184 3.62 17.38 -2.71
C ALA A 184 3.61 15.91 -3.17
N TYR A 185 2.74 15.56 -4.10
CA TYR A 185 2.55 14.19 -4.61
C TYR A 185 3.84 13.53 -5.14
N ASP A 186 4.76 14.30 -5.74
CA ASP A 186 6.00 13.73 -6.28
C ASP A 186 6.92 13.18 -5.19
N LYS A 187 6.98 13.85 -4.03
CA LYS A 187 7.72 13.34 -2.87
C LYS A 187 7.06 12.05 -2.34
N LEU A 188 5.73 12.04 -2.24
CA LEU A 188 4.99 10.87 -1.81
C LEU A 188 5.16 9.69 -2.78
N ARG A 189 5.14 9.96 -4.09
CA ARG A 189 5.38 8.95 -5.14
C ARG A 189 6.79 8.36 -5.04
N THR A 190 7.78 9.17 -4.72
CA THR A 190 9.17 8.70 -4.53
C THR A 190 9.24 7.68 -3.40
N SER A 191 8.66 7.97 -2.24
CA SER A 191 8.60 7.02 -1.12
C SER A 191 7.74 5.79 -1.45
N ALA A 192 6.61 5.95 -2.15
CA ALA A 192 5.76 4.84 -2.58
C ALA A 192 6.53 3.89 -3.51
N ARG A 193 7.23 4.42 -4.51
CA ARG A 193 8.08 3.63 -5.43
C ARG A 193 9.17 2.88 -4.69
N ARG A 194 9.79 3.51 -3.70
CA ARG A 194 10.82 2.88 -2.90
C ARG A 194 10.28 1.71 -2.09
N MET A 195 9.13 1.87 -1.43
CA MET A 195 8.47 0.77 -0.71
C MET A 195 8.12 -0.39 -1.65
N GLU A 196 7.66 -0.12 -2.85
CA GLU A 196 7.39 -1.14 -3.88
C GLU A 196 8.69 -1.89 -4.26
N GLN A 197 9.79 -1.18 -4.49
CA GLN A 197 11.09 -1.78 -4.79
C GLN A 197 11.59 -2.67 -3.64
N ILE A 198 11.35 -2.27 -2.39
CA ILE A 198 11.66 -3.09 -1.21
C ILE A 198 10.86 -4.40 -1.26
N THR A 199 9.54 -4.33 -1.52
CA THR A 199 8.69 -5.52 -1.63
C THR A 199 9.18 -6.46 -2.75
N GLN A 200 9.52 -5.91 -3.93
CA GLN A 200 10.07 -6.68 -5.04
C GLN A 200 11.43 -7.32 -4.72
N SER A 201 12.25 -6.63 -3.92
CA SER A 201 13.54 -7.19 -3.50
C SER A 201 13.40 -8.45 -2.63
N PHE A 202 12.34 -8.54 -1.83
CA PHE A 202 12.01 -9.77 -1.10
C PHE A 202 11.65 -10.93 -2.05
N GLU A 203 10.95 -10.66 -3.16
CA GLU A 203 10.65 -11.66 -4.19
C GLU A 203 11.93 -12.31 -4.71
N HIS A 204 12.91 -11.51 -5.09
CA HIS A 204 14.17 -11.98 -5.63
C HIS A 204 14.98 -12.82 -4.63
N ILE A 205 14.89 -12.52 -3.34
CA ILE A 205 15.60 -13.25 -2.28
C ILE A 205 15.03 -14.67 -2.11
N TYR A 206 13.72 -14.85 -2.29
CA TYR A 206 13.04 -16.11 -1.99
C TYR A 206 12.84 -17.01 -3.22
N GLU A 207 12.90 -16.51 -4.43
CA GLU A 207 12.68 -17.29 -5.66
C GLU A 207 13.90 -18.07 -6.15
N SER A 208 15.02 -18.14 -5.42
CA SER A 208 16.26 -18.88 -5.79
C SER A 208 16.73 -18.67 -7.25
N LEU A 209 16.37 -17.56 -7.86
CA LEU A 209 16.82 -17.23 -9.20
C LEU A 209 18.32 -16.88 -9.15
N THR A 210 19.12 -17.48 -10.01
CA THR A 210 20.50 -17.06 -10.29
C THR A 210 20.43 -15.69 -10.96
N MET A 211 20.36 -14.63 -10.16
CA MET A 211 20.23 -13.27 -10.66
C MET A 211 21.60 -12.67 -10.94
N ASP A 212 21.77 -12.18 -12.16
CA ASP A 212 22.88 -11.25 -12.43
C ASP A 212 22.52 -9.89 -11.82
N CYS A 213 23.04 -9.67 -10.61
CA CYS A 213 22.83 -8.41 -9.88
C CYS A 213 23.38 -7.18 -10.63
N SER A 214 24.24 -7.36 -11.64
CA SER A 214 24.79 -6.25 -12.41
C SER A 214 23.76 -5.57 -13.32
N GLN A 215 22.72 -6.31 -13.71
CA GLN A 215 21.65 -5.85 -14.60
C GLN A 215 20.31 -5.64 -13.89
N CYS A 216 20.26 -5.89 -12.56
CA CYS A 216 19.03 -5.79 -11.79
C CYS A 216 18.61 -4.33 -11.55
N GLY A 217 17.39 -3.95 -11.97
CA GLY A 217 16.84 -2.60 -11.74
C GLY A 217 16.67 -2.21 -10.27
N SER A 218 16.62 -3.20 -9.36
CA SER A 218 16.54 -3.00 -7.91
C SER A 218 17.91 -3.01 -7.21
N LYS A 219 19.01 -3.10 -7.97
CA LYS A 219 20.35 -3.22 -7.40
C LYS A 219 20.70 -2.10 -6.40
N ALA A 220 20.39 -0.87 -6.74
CA ALA A 220 20.67 0.28 -5.88
C ALA A 220 19.96 0.17 -4.52
N VAL A 221 18.71 -0.30 -4.52
CA VAL A 221 17.93 -0.55 -3.30
C VAL A 221 18.53 -1.68 -2.48
N CYS A 222 18.90 -2.79 -3.14
CA CYS A 222 19.54 -3.92 -2.46
C CYS A 222 20.92 -3.56 -1.89
N ASP A 223 21.70 -2.71 -2.57
CA ASP A 223 23.00 -2.26 -2.11
C ASP A 223 22.91 -1.35 -0.87
N GLU A 224 21.84 -0.56 -0.76
CA GLU A 224 21.60 0.29 0.42
C GLU A 224 21.01 -0.52 1.60
N ILE A 225 20.37 -1.66 1.34
CA ILE A 225 19.78 -2.52 2.35
C ILE A 225 20.74 -3.67 2.65
N GLU A 226 21.78 -3.36 3.42
CA GLU A 226 22.90 -4.25 3.74
C GLU A 226 22.48 -5.65 4.22
N GLY A 227 21.43 -5.75 5.02
CA GLY A 227 20.88 -7.02 5.50
C GLY A 227 20.26 -7.90 4.42
N LEU A 228 19.57 -7.30 3.44
CA LEU A 228 18.96 -8.03 2.33
C LEU A 228 20.01 -8.58 1.38
N ARG A 229 21.07 -7.82 1.13
CA ARG A 229 22.19 -8.27 0.29
C ARG A 229 22.93 -9.45 0.91
N ALA A 230 23.20 -9.40 2.22
CA ALA A 230 23.84 -10.49 2.93
C ALA A 230 23.00 -11.78 2.92
N LEU A 231 21.68 -11.67 3.10
CA LEU A 231 20.74 -12.79 3.00
C LEU A 231 20.70 -13.36 1.58
N HIS A 232 20.65 -12.50 0.55
CA HIS A 232 20.66 -12.91 -0.86
C HIS A 232 21.91 -13.74 -1.19
N PHE A 233 23.09 -13.23 -0.88
CA PHE A 233 24.33 -13.96 -1.14
C PHE A 233 24.53 -15.23 -0.30
N ALA A 234 23.99 -15.28 0.92
CA ALA A 234 24.03 -16.48 1.75
C ALA A 234 23.17 -17.61 1.15
N GLN A 235 22.07 -17.29 0.47
CA GLN A 235 21.21 -18.27 -0.18
C GLN A 235 21.77 -18.78 -1.51
N VAL A 236 22.34 -17.89 -2.33
CA VAL A 236 23.00 -18.28 -3.58
C VAL A 236 24.15 -19.27 -3.31
N LYS A 237 24.93 -19.06 -2.24
CA LYS A 237 25.99 -20.00 -1.83
C LYS A 237 25.45 -21.36 -1.39
N LYS A 238 24.27 -21.44 -0.78
CA LYS A 238 23.66 -22.71 -0.36
C LYS A 238 23.01 -23.47 -1.51
N GLY A 239 22.49 -22.79 -2.52
CA GLY A 239 21.91 -23.42 -3.72
C GLY A 239 22.93 -23.94 -4.74
N GLY A 240 24.15 -23.39 -4.73
CA GLY A 240 25.23 -23.79 -5.66
C GLY A 240 26.07 -25.01 -5.20
N SER A 241 25.82 -25.55 -4.01
CA SER A 241 26.55 -26.72 -3.50
C SER A 241 25.79 -28.03 -3.66
N GLY A 242 24.77 -28.10 -4.48
CA GLY A 242 23.90 -29.24 -4.73
C GLY A 242 23.82 -29.66 -6.20
N ALA A 243 24.88 -29.45 -6.99
CA ALA A 243 25.00 -29.98 -8.36
C ALA A 243 26.20 -30.91 -8.46
#